data_150435ba2a100274e355f7bb193d6831
#
_entry.id   150435ba2a100274e355f7bb193d6831
#
_cell.length_a   1.000
_cell.length_b   1.000
_cell.length_c   1.000
_cell.angle_alpha   90.00
_cell.angle_beta   90.00
_cell.angle_gamma   90.00
#
_symmetry.space_group_name_H-M   'P 1'
#
loop_
_entity.id
_entity.type
_entity.pdbx_description
1 polymer ?
#
loop_
_entity_poly.entity_id
_entity_poly.type
_entity_poly.pdbx_seq_one_letter_code
_entity_poly.pdbx_strand_id
1 'polypeptide(L)'
;MKLSIVIVNYNTEELLGGCLESVYAGANGTPFDIWVVDNNSRDDSVRMVKSRFPKVRLIENSANLGFSRANNEAIAQSKSDYILLLNPDTLIVEDAIERMVKFMDAHPKVGIAGCKVLNTDRTLQLACRRSIPTPKVAFYRLTGLSKLFPKNRAVARYNLTYFSPDETHEVDAVSGAFLMIRRQAIEDIGLLDERFFMYGEELDWCLRAKRAGWGVMYHPEAEIIHYKGESTKTNSRKAALEFYRAMYLFHKKHFAKDYSAPMNLLFYVGIFLVAFSSWRCFLFSSKVGSRT
;
A
#
# COMPACT_ATOMS: atom_id res chain seq x y z
N MET A 1 -22.46 -9.88 -0.25
CA MET A 1 -21.78 -8.79 0.49
C MET A 1 -21.23 -7.81 -0.51
N LYS A 2 -21.37 -6.50 -0.30
CA LYS A 2 -20.89 -5.50 -1.28
C LYS A 2 -19.39 -5.28 -1.17
N LEU A 3 -18.88 -5.24 0.08
CA LEU A 3 -17.49 -4.91 0.37
C LEU A 3 -16.90 -5.86 1.42
N SER A 4 -15.68 -6.36 1.20
CA SER A 4 -14.84 -6.97 2.23
C SER A 4 -13.64 -6.07 2.52
N ILE A 5 -13.48 -5.69 3.77
CA ILE A 5 -12.37 -4.87 4.25
C ILE A 5 -11.33 -5.83 4.85
N VAL A 6 -10.13 -5.85 4.30
CA VAL A 6 -9.04 -6.72 4.71
C VAL A 6 -7.95 -5.89 5.38
N ILE A 7 -7.65 -6.23 6.63
CA ILE A 7 -6.65 -5.54 7.46
C ILE A 7 -5.62 -6.57 7.91
N VAL A 8 -4.38 -6.40 7.49
CA VAL A 8 -3.26 -7.24 7.96
C VAL A 8 -2.62 -6.58 9.17
N ASN A 9 -2.61 -7.27 10.30
CA ASN A 9 -2.07 -6.78 11.56
C ASN A 9 -0.76 -7.46 11.95
N TYR A 10 0.18 -6.68 12.50
CA TYR A 10 1.38 -7.20 13.14
C TYR A 10 1.89 -6.24 14.22
N ASN A 11 1.61 -6.55 15.49
CA ASN A 11 2.01 -5.76 16.66
C ASN A 11 1.56 -4.29 16.59
N THR A 12 0.28 -4.03 16.32
CA THR A 12 -0.28 -2.67 16.26
C THR A 12 -1.65 -2.59 16.95
N GLU A 13 -1.79 -3.16 18.16
CA GLU A 13 -3.05 -3.28 18.91
C GLU A 13 -3.86 -1.99 18.97
N GLU A 14 -3.25 -0.90 19.48
CA GLU A 14 -3.95 0.39 19.66
C GLU A 14 -4.41 0.99 18.32
N LEU A 15 -3.52 0.96 17.32
CA LEU A 15 -3.82 1.48 15.98
C LEU A 15 -4.92 0.66 15.30
N LEU A 16 -4.82 -0.67 15.38
CA LEU A 16 -5.85 -1.57 14.86
C LEU A 16 -7.21 -1.30 15.53
N GLY A 17 -7.24 -1.07 16.85
CA GLY A 17 -8.45 -0.71 17.58
C GLY A 17 -9.09 0.56 17.03
N GLY A 18 -8.32 1.63 16.89
CA GLY A 18 -8.78 2.90 16.31
C GLY A 18 -9.21 2.77 14.84
N CYS A 19 -8.47 1.99 14.05
CA CYS A 19 -8.83 1.70 12.66
C CYS A 19 -10.21 1.03 12.58
N LEU A 20 -10.44 -0.05 13.36
CA LEU A 20 -11.71 -0.76 13.37
C LEU A 20 -12.88 0.13 13.83
N GLU A 21 -12.69 0.95 14.87
CA GLU A 21 -13.71 1.93 15.31
C GLU A 21 -14.06 2.91 14.19
N SER A 22 -13.05 3.45 13.48
CA SER A 22 -13.27 4.39 12.39
C SER A 22 -13.97 3.76 11.19
N VAL A 23 -13.70 2.47 10.89
CA VAL A 23 -14.41 1.71 9.85
C VAL A 23 -15.88 1.56 10.21
N TYR A 24 -16.21 1.16 11.43
CA TYR A 24 -17.61 1.03 11.86
C TYR A 24 -18.34 2.37 11.89
N ALA A 25 -17.66 3.46 12.19
CA ALA A 25 -18.24 4.80 12.17
C ALA A 25 -18.46 5.34 10.74
N GLY A 26 -17.55 5.02 9.81
CA GLY A 26 -17.54 5.60 8.45
C GLY A 26 -18.18 4.75 7.36
N ALA A 27 -18.63 3.53 7.65
CA ALA A 27 -19.21 2.62 6.64
C ALA A 27 -20.74 2.54 6.75
N ASN A 28 -21.40 3.69 6.85
CA ASN A 28 -22.86 3.78 7.00
C ASN A 28 -23.56 3.57 5.65
N GLY A 29 -24.33 2.50 5.52
CA GLY A 29 -25.16 2.24 4.33
C GLY A 29 -24.62 1.22 3.33
N THR A 30 -23.35 0.91 3.34
CA THR A 30 -22.76 -0.14 2.49
C THR A 30 -22.68 -1.46 3.27
N PRO A 31 -23.28 -2.59 2.80
CA PRO A 31 -23.11 -3.89 3.44
C PRO A 31 -21.66 -4.38 3.32
N PHE A 32 -20.97 -4.55 4.45
CA PHE A 32 -19.57 -4.97 4.49
C PHE A 32 -19.31 -6.07 5.53
N ASP A 33 -18.22 -6.80 5.34
CA ASP A 33 -17.57 -7.59 6.37
C ASP A 33 -16.10 -7.16 6.55
N ILE A 34 -15.55 -7.42 7.74
CA ILE A 34 -14.18 -7.10 8.06
C ILE A 34 -13.43 -8.40 8.31
N TRP A 35 -12.27 -8.52 7.67
CA TRP A 35 -11.28 -9.56 7.87
C TRP A 35 -10.03 -8.95 8.48
N VAL A 36 -9.65 -9.42 9.67
CA VAL A 36 -8.36 -9.12 10.26
C VAL A 36 -7.49 -10.35 10.14
N VAL A 37 -6.33 -10.20 9.51
CA VAL A 37 -5.31 -11.25 9.42
C VAL A 37 -4.18 -10.88 10.35
N ASP A 38 -4.09 -11.56 11.48
CA ASP A 38 -3.02 -11.37 12.45
C ASP A 38 -1.79 -12.19 12.06
N ASN A 39 -0.70 -11.52 11.74
CA ASN A 39 0.55 -12.12 11.31
C ASN A 39 1.46 -12.55 12.47
N ASN A 40 0.90 -13.26 13.47
CA ASN A 40 1.62 -13.71 14.66
C ASN A 40 2.09 -12.54 15.55
N SER A 41 1.17 -11.65 15.91
CA SER A 41 1.42 -10.55 16.84
C SER A 41 1.77 -11.09 18.24
N ARG A 42 2.57 -10.34 18.97
CA ARG A 42 2.99 -10.65 20.35
C ARG A 42 2.34 -9.72 21.38
N ASP A 43 1.63 -8.69 20.91
CA ASP A 43 0.81 -7.79 21.70
C ASP A 43 -0.60 -8.37 21.91
N ASP A 44 -1.49 -7.60 22.51
CA ASP A 44 -2.87 -8.02 22.79
C ASP A 44 -3.83 -7.85 21.60
N SER A 45 -3.33 -7.62 20.36
CA SER A 45 -4.16 -7.41 19.16
C SER A 45 -5.25 -8.48 18.98
N VAL A 46 -4.89 -9.76 19.06
CA VAL A 46 -5.85 -10.89 18.91
C VAL A 46 -6.90 -10.86 19.99
N ARG A 47 -6.53 -10.67 21.24
CA ARG A 47 -7.46 -10.62 22.39
C ARG A 47 -8.39 -9.42 22.26
N MET A 48 -7.87 -8.26 21.89
CA MET A 48 -8.62 -7.04 21.67
C MET A 48 -9.68 -7.23 20.57
N VAL A 49 -9.31 -7.78 19.41
CA VAL A 49 -10.25 -8.04 18.31
C VAL A 49 -11.37 -8.98 18.76
N LYS A 50 -11.02 -10.11 19.41
CA LYS A 50 -12.02 -11.10 19.89
C LYS A 50 -13.00 -10.52 20.90
N SER A 51 -12.53 -9.64 21.80
CA SER A 51 -13.35 -9.07 22.87
C SER A 51 -14.18 -7.86 22.43
N ARG A 52 -13.60 -6.94 21.66
CA ARG A 52 -14.23 -5.66 21.30
C ARG A 52 -14.96 -5.71 19.95
N PHE A 53 -14.52 -6.57 19.03
CA PHE A 53 -15.06 -6.63 17.67
C PHE A 53 -15.48 -8.07 17.26
N PRO A 54 -16.44 -8.70 17.96
CA PRO A 54 -16.79 -10.11 17.76
C PRO A 54 -17.38 -10.43 16.38
N LYS A 55 -17.75 -9.42 15.58
CA LYS A 55 -18.24 -9.59 14.20
C LYS A 55 -17.11 -9.62 13.16
N VAL A 56 -15.89 -9.28 13.56
CA VAL A 56 -14.70 -9.35 12.70
C VAL A 56 -14.32 -10.81 12.47
N ARG A 57 -14.05 -11.16 11.24
CA ARG A 57 -13.50 -12.46 10.86
C ARG A 57 -11.98 -12.42 11.07
N LEU A 58 -11.51 -13.14 12.07
CA LEU A 58 -10.09 -13.15 12.45
C LEU A 58 -9.41 -14.40 11.89
N ILE A 59 -8.29 -14.19 11.18
CA ILE A 59 -7.36 -15.23 10.76
C ILE A 59 -6.10 -15.05 11.59
N GLU A 60 -5.68 -16.10 12.31
CA GLU A 60 -4.50 -16.08 13.20
C GLU A 60 -3.39 -16.91 12.57
N ASN A 61 -2.34 -16.26 12.07
CA ASN A 61 -1.20 -16.94 11.48
C ASN A 61 -0.19 -17.35 12.55
N SER A 62 0.42 -18.53 12.39
CA SER A 62 1.48 -19.01 13.28
C SER A 62 2.85 -18.34 13.05
N ALA A 63 2.98 -17.55 11.97
CA ALA A 63 4.19 -16.80 11.62
C ALA A 63 3.83 -15.53 10.84
N ASN A 64 4.72 -14.56 10.78
CA ASN A 64 4.55 -13.40 9.91
C ASN A 64 4.82 -13.79 8.46
N LEU A 65 3.75 -13.96 7.68
CA LEU A 65 3.76 -14.38 6.27
C LEU A 65 4.01 -13.23 5.29
N GLY A 66 4.08 -11.98 5.79
CA GLY A 66 4.14 -10.76 4.97
C GLY A 66 2.78 -10.25 4.55
N PHE A 67 2.79 -9.10 3.89
CA PHE A 67 1.57 -8.37 3.54
C PHE A 67 0.77 -9.07 2.42
N SER A 68 1.44 -9.46 1.33
CA SER A 68 0.76 -10.05 0.17
C SER A 68 0.06 -11.36 0.50
N ARG A 69 0.77 -12.29 1.17
CA ARG A 69 0.20 -13.59 1.49
C ARG A 69 -0.92 -13.50 2.50
N ALA A 70 -0.76 -12.69 3.54
CA ALA A 70 -1.80 -12.48 4.54
C ALA A 70 -3.08 -11.88 3.93
N ASN A 71 -2.96 -10.87 3.04
CA ASN A 71 -4.12 -10.35 2.32
C ASN A 71 -4.78 -11.43 1.45
N ASN A 72 -4.00 -12.24 0.74
CA ASN A 72 -4.52 -13.29 -0.13
C ASN A 72 -5.35 -14.32 0.63
N GLU A 73 -5.00 -14.65 1.88
CA GLU A 73 -5.74 -15.57 2.74
C GLU A 73 -7.17 -15.08 3.01
N ALA A 74 -7.35 -13.79 3.27
CA ALA A 74 -8.67 -13.20 3.47
C ALA A 74 -9.42 -13.01 2.13
N ILE A 75 -8.73 -12.53 1.08
CA ILE A 75 -9.33 -12.32 -0.24
C ILE A 75 -9.90 -13.63 -0.80
N ALA A 76 -9.19 -14.74 -0.64
CA ALA A 76 -9.62 -16.07 -1.12
C ALA A 76 -10.90 -16.56 -0.43
N GLN A 77 -11.15 -16.16 0.82
CA GLN A 77 -12.33 -16.52 1.58
C GLN A 77 -13.48 -15.54 1.40
N SER A 78 -13.22 -14.32 0.94
CA SER A 78 -14.25 -13.30 0.73
C SER A 78 -15.00 -13.51 -0.59
N LYS A 79 -16.29 -13.09 -0.62
CA LYS A 79 -17.18 -13.22 -1.79
C LYS A 79 -17.84 -11.90 -2.18
N SER A 80 -17.27 -10.78 -1.76
CA SER A 80 -17.82 -9.44 -2.02
C SER A 80 -17.48 -8.93 -3.41
N ASP A 81 -18.25 -7.95 -3.90
CA ASP A 81 -18.04 -7.29 -5.19
C ASP A 81 -16.74 -6.48 -5.20
N TYR A 82 -16.40 -5.90 -4.04
CA TYR A 82 -15.19 -5.11 -3.82
C TYR A 82 -14.38 -5.65 -2.64
N ILE A 83 -13.06 -5.53 -2.76
CA ILE A 83 -12.11 -5.76 -1.67
C ILE A 83 -11.43 -4.42 -1.37
N LEU A 84 -11.41 -4.02 -0.11
CA LEU A 84 -10.61 -2.91 0.38
C LEU A 84 -9.43 -3.45 1.19
N LEU A 85 -8.22 -3.28 0.70
CA LEU A 85 -7.03 -3.42 1.51
C LEU A 85 -6.87 -2.15 2.34
N LEU A 86 -6.78 -2.30 3.65
CA LEU A 86 -6.69 -1.19 4.60
C LEU A 86 -5.57 -1.47 5.61
N ASN A 87 -4.66 -0.52 5.80
CA ASN A 87 -3.63 -0.68 6.82
C ASN A 87 -4.21 -0.51 8.24
N PRO A 88 -3.69 -1.23 9.26
CA PRO A 88 -4.15 -1.13 10.64
C PRO A 88 -3.85 0.23 11.29
N ASP A 89 -2.91 1.00 10.75
CA ASP A 89 -2.51 2.33 11.20
C ASP A 89 -3.19 3.46 10.40
N THR A 90 -4.47 3.26 10.04
CA THR A 90 -5.30 4.24 9.33
C THR A 90 -6.55 4.61 10.11
N LEU A 91 -7.05 5.82 9.90
CA LEU A 91 -8.38 6.26 10.34
C LEU A 91 -9.20 6.68 9.13
N ILE A 92 -10.39 6.14 9.00
CA ILE A 92 -11.38 6.54 8.00
C ILE A 92 -11.91 7.92 8.37
N VAL A 93 -11.93 8.85 7.42
CA VAL A 93 -12.50 10.19 7.61
C VAL A 93 -13.93 10.19 7.06
N GLU A 94 -14.89 10.56 7.90
CA GLU A 94 -16.30 10.65 7.53
C GLU A 94 -16.81 9.36 6.84
N ASP A 95 -17.44 9.50 5.68
CA ASP A 95 -18.04 8.46 4.85
C ASP A 95 -17.14 8.00 3.68
N ALA A 96 -15.80 8.08 3.85
CA ALA A 96 -14.83 7.79 2.78
C ALA A 96 -15.01 6.42 2.13
N ILE A 97 -15.39 5.39 2.90
CA ILE A 97 -15.66 4.06 2.35
C ILE A 97 -16.88 4.09 1.44
N GLU A 98 -17.95 4.74 1.87
CA GLU A 98 -19.18 4.85 1.07
C GLU A 98 -18.97 5.67 -0.20
N ARG A 99 -18.25 6.80 -0.12
CA ARG A 99 -17.85 7.61 -1.30
C ARG A 99 -17.06 6.77 -2.29
N MET A 100 -16.11 5.97 -1.81
CA MET A 100 -15.31 5.10 -2.69
C MET A 100 -16.16 4.00 -3.35
N VAL A 101 -17.08 3.37 -2.62
CA VAL A 101 -17.99 2.36 -3.20
C VAL A 101 -18.90 2.99 -4.27
N LYS A 102 -19.49 4.15 -3.98
CA LYS A 102 -20.31 4.90 -4.97
C LYS A 102 -19.51 5.26 -6.21
N PHE A 103 -18.26 5.72 -6.02
CA PHE A 103 -17.36 6.01 -7.14
C PHE A 103 -17.10 4.77 -8.00
N MET A 104 -16.78 3.64 -7.37
CA MET A 104 -16.53 2.38 -8.08
C MET A 104 -17.79 1.88 -8.81
N ASP A 105 -18.97 2.02 -8.22
CA ASP A 105 -20.25 1.64 -8.86
C ASP A 105 -20.55 2.51 -10.10
N ALA A 106 -20.28 3.82 -10.01
CA ALA A 106 -20.47 4.74 -11.14
C ALA A 106 -19.45 4.55 -12.29
N HIS A 107 -18.31 3.87 -12.02
CA HIS A 107 -17.22 3.72 -12.97
C HIS A 107 -16.88 2.23 -13.22
N PRO A 108 -17.67 1.47 -13.97
CA PRO A 108 -17.50 0.02 -14.12
C PRO A 108 -16.19 -0.42 -14.79
N LYS A 109 -15.50 0.47 -15.49
CA LYS A 109 -14.17 0.23 -16.09
C LYS A 109 -13.00 0.45 -15.10
N VAL A 110 -13.27 0.98 -13.92
CA VAL A 110 -12.26 1.15 -12.86
C VAL A 110 -12.11 -0.17 -12.13
N GLY A 111 -10.91 -0.76 -12.21
CA GLY A 111 -10.55 -1.98 -11.50
C GLY A 111 -10.02 -1.70 -10.10
N ILE A 112 -9.20 -0.64 -9.97
CA ILE A 112 -8.57 -0.25 -8.70
C ILE A 112 -8.79 1.24 -8.45
N ALA A 113 -9.12 1.60 -7.21
CA ALA A 113 -9.17 2.99 -6.77
C ALA A 113 -8.49 3.16 -5.40
N GLY A 114 -7.81 4.30 -5.24
CA GLY A 114 -7.25 4.76 -3.97
C GLY A 114 -7.77 6.13 -3.61
N CYS A 115 -7.66 6.47 -2.33
CA CYS A 115 -8.18 7.71 -1.74
C CYS A 115 -7.08 8.75 -1.50
N LYS A 116 -7.48 9.92 -1.03
CA LYS A 116 -6.57 10.93 -0.48
C LYS A 116 -6.08 10.47 0.89
N VAL A 117 -4.77 10.31 1.00
CA VAL A 117 -4.13 9.87 2.25
C VAL A 117 -3.42 11.04 2.89
N LEU A 118 -3.79 11.35 4.11
CA LEU A 118 -3.25 12.45 4.90
C LEU A 118 -2.32 11.93 6.01
N ASN A 119 -1.32 12.73 6.34
CA ASN A 119 -0.55 12.59 7.57
C ASN A 119 -1.41 13.02 8.79
N THR A 120 -0.93 12.79 9.99
CA THR A 120 -1.59 13.21 11.23
C THR A 120 -1.74 14.74 11.36
N ASP A 121 -0.87 15.50 10.72
CA ASP A 121 -0.92 16.96 10.61
C ASP A 121 -1.81 17.45 9.44
N ARG A 122 -2.57 16.55 8.81
CA ARG A 122 -3.44 16.81 7.64
C ARG A 122 -2.71 17.19 6.36
N THR A 123 -1.39 17.13 6.29
CA THR A 123 -0.65 17.27 5.04
C THR A 123 -0.79 16.01 4.16
N LEU A 124 -0.74 16.19 2.83
CA LEU A 124 -0.89 15.09 1.88
C LEU A 124 0.30 14.11 1.94
N GLN A 125 0.03 12.83 2.04
CA GLN A 125 1.02 11.79 1.76
C GLN A 125 1.18 11.61 0.25
N LEU A 126 2.26 12.13 -0.33
CA LEU A 126 2.49 12.12 -1.77
C LEU A 126 2.43 10.72 -2.42
N ALA A 127 2.66 9.66 -1.62
CA ALA A 127 2.64 8.28 -2.11
C ALA A 127 1.21 7.73 -2.33
N CYS A 128 0.14 8.48 -1.99
CA CYS A 128 -1.24 8.04 -2.21
C CYS A 128 -1.57 7.83 -3.70
N ARG A 129 -0.84 8.52 -4.59
CA ARG A 129 -0.95 8.42 -6.04
C ARG A 129 0.44 8.47 -6.67
N ARG A 130 0.73 7.56 -7.57
CA ARG A 130 2.09 7.42 -8.13
C ARG A 130 2.05 6.98 -9.59
N SER A 131 3.11 7.30 -10.31
CA SER A 131 3.41 6.58 -11.54
C SER A 131 4.25 5.33 -11.24
N ILE A 132 4.29 4.42 -12.22
CA ILE A 132 5.17 3.25 -12.16
C ILE A 132 6.63 3.70 -12.14
N PRO A 133 7.46 3.16 -11.22
CA PRO A 133 8.87 3.51 -11.09
C PRO A 133 9.73 2.87 -12.20
N THR A 134 9.61 3.39 -13.44
CA THR A 134 10.57 3.03 -14.49
C THR A 134 11.98 3.50 -14.11
N PRO A 135 13.07 2.94 -14.68
CA PRO A 135 14.44 3.38 -14.38
C PRO A 135 14.64 4.89 -14.49
N LYS A 136 14.04 5.53 -15.50
CA LYS A 136 14.09 6.99 -15.69
C LYS A 136 13.37 7.75 -14.56
N VAL A 137 12.18 7.31 -14.17
CA VAL A 137 11.39 7.92 -13.09
C VAL A 137 12.10 7.73 -11.75
N ALA A 138 12.65 6.55 -11.51
CA ALA A 138 13.44 6.25 -10.31
C ALA A 138 14.70 7.15 -10.23
N PHE A 139 15.40 7.36 -11.34
CA PHE A 139 16.55 8.26 -11.40
C PHE A 139 16.20 9.68 -10.96
N TYR A 140 15.15 10.29 -11.52
CA TYR A 140 14.73 11.64 -11.14
C TYR A 140 14.36 11.77 -9.66
N ARG A 141 13.78 10.70 -9.09
CA ARG A 141 13.44 10.66 -7.67
C ARG A 141 14.70 10.54 -6.79
N LEU A 142 15.59 9.61 -7.10
CA LEU A 142 16.79 9.32 -6.31
C LEU A 142 17.79 10.49 -6.33
N THR A 143 17.91 11.20 -7.45
CA THR A 143 18.76 12.40 -7.59
C THR A 143 18.15 13.66 -6.98
N GLY A 144 16.91 13.61 -6.51
CA GLY A 144 16.20 14.78 -5.93
C GLY A 144 15.68 15.77 -6.97
N LEU A 145 15.92 15.56 -8.28
CA LEU A 145 15.44 16.45 -9.35
C LEU A 145 13.92 16.63 -9.30
N SER A 146 13.16 15.59 -8.95
CA SER A 146 11.72 15.68 -8.80
C SER A 146 11.26 16.64 -7.69
N LYS A 147 12.09 16.91 -6.68
CA LYS A 147 11.81 17.89 -5.62
C LYS A 147 12.12 19.32 -6.08
N LEU A 148 13.17 19.49 -6.91
CA LEU A 148 13.55 20.79 -7.46
C LEU A 148 12.56 21.30 -8.52
N PHE A 149 11.94 20.39 -9.27
CA PHE A 149 10.99 20.71 -10.35
C PHE A 149 9.63 20.03 -10.14
N PRO A 150 8.88 20.35 -9.05
CA PRO A 150 7.67 19.64 -8.66
C PRO A 150 6.50 19.78 -9.63
N LYS A 151 6.50 20.82 -10.48
CA LYS A 151 5.47 21.08 -11.51
C LYS A 151 5.85 20.53 -12.89
N ASN A 152 7.06 20.03 -13.08
CA ASN A 152 7.50 19.48 -14.37
C ASN A 152 6.99 18.05 -14.55
N ARG A 153 6.14 17.83 -15.55
CA ARG A 153 5.48 16.53 -15.81
C ARG A 153 6.46 15.38 -16.10
N ALA A 154 7.63 15.65 -16.67
CA ALA A 154 8.62 14.63 -16.98
C ALA A 154 9.41 14.20 -15.73
N VAL A 155 9.79 15.18 -14.90
CA VAL A 155 10.69 14.99 -13.75
C VAL A 155 9.92 14.60 -12.48
N ALA A 156 8.77 15.25 -12.24
CA ALA A 156 7.93 15.02 -11.05
C ALA A 156 6.93 13.87 -11.20
N ARG A 157 7.13 13.04 -12.22
CA ARG A 157 6.18 11.99 -12.61
C ARG A 157 5.93 10.96 -11.51
N TYR A 158 6.89 10.64 -10.68
CA TYR A 158 6.72 9.59 -9.66
C TYR A 158 5.55 9.86 -8.70
N ASN A 159 5.48 11.04 -8.11
CA ASN A 159 4.42 11.42 -7.16
C ASN A 159 3.31 12.27 -7.80
N LEU A 160 3.35 12.47 -9.13
CA LEU A 160 2.33 13.21 -9.88
C LEU A 160 2.01 14.60 -9.27
N THR A 161 3.04 15.28 -8.73
CA THR A 161 2.87 16.55 -7.98
C THR A 161 2.41 17.72 -8.85
N TYR A 162 2.38 17.55 -10.15
CA TYR A 162 1.82 18.51 -11.11
C TYR A 162 0.29 18.42 -11.27
N PHE A 163 -0.36 17.40 -10.71
CA PHE A 163 -1.81 17.30 -10.62
C PHE A 163 -2.32 17.88 -9.31
N SER A 164 -3.54 18.43 -9.33
CA SER A 164 -4.24 18.85 -8.12
C SER A 164 -4.45 17.64 -7.18
N PRO A 165 -4.22 17.77 -5.87
CA PRO A 165 -4.57 16.71 -4.92
C PRO A 165 -6.06 16.56 -4.67
N ASP A 166 -6.88 17.51 -5.13
CA ASP A 166 -8.31 17.61 -4.84
C ASP A 166 -9.17 17.25 -6.06
N GLU A 167 -8.54 16.69 -7.12
CA GLU A 167 -9.22 16.24 -8.33
C GLU A 167 -9.03 14.74 -8.55
N THR A 168 -10.06 14.09 -9.09
CA THR A 168 -10.00 12.68 -9.49
C THR A 168 -9.14 12.53 -10.74
N HIS A 169 -8.14 11.64 -10.70
CA HIS A 169 -7.22 11.39 -11.81
C HIS A 169 -7.01 9.91 -12.06
N GLU A 170 -6.80 9.55 -13.32
CA GLU A 170 -6.18 8.29 -13.64
C GLU A 170 -4.69 8.34 -13.23
N VAL A 171 -4.24 7.28 -12.56
CA VAL A 171 -2.87 7.14 -12.05
C VAL A 171 -2.30 5.78 -12.45
N ASP A 172 -0.99 5.58 -12.25
CA ASP A 172 -0.43 4.26 -12.51
C ASP A 172 -0.51 3.35 -11.28
N ALA A 173 -0.51 3.91 -10.08
CA ALA A 173 -0.66 3.16 -8.85
C ALA A 173 -1.17 4.05 -7.70
N VAL A 174 -1.88 3.43 -6.78
CA VAL A 174 -2.36 4.02 -5.52
C VAL A 174 -1.60 3.44 -4.32
N SER A 175 -1.84 3.95 -3.12
CA SER A 175 -1.21 3.43 -1.90
C SER A 175 -1.90 2.16 -1.40
N GLY A 176 -1.13 1.18 -0.93
CA GLY A 176 -1.66 0.01 -0.22
C GLY A 176 -2.30 0.33 1.13
N ALA A 177 -2.12 1.55 1.67
CA ALA A 177 -2.77 1.96 2.92
C ALA A 177 -4.30 2.02 2.80
N PHE A 178 -4.82 2.33 1.59
CA PHE A 178 -6.21 2.22 1.20
C PHE A 178 -6.27 1.92 -0.30
N LEU A 179 -6.56 0.68 -0.65
CA LEU A 179 -6.67 0.24 -2.04
C LEU A 179 -7.96 -0.57 -2.20
N MET A 180 -8.93 0.00 -2.90
CA MET A 180 -10.15 -0.73 -3.27
C MET A 180 -10.00 -1.35 -4.64
N ILE A 181 -10.31 -2.64 -4.76
CA ILE A 181 -10.27 -3.38 -6.03
C ILE A 181 -11.59 -4.09 -6.28
N ARG A 182 -12.01 -4.12 -7.54
CA ARG A 182 -13.18 -4.85 -8.02
C ARG A 182 -12.88 -6.34 -8.12
N ARG A 183 -13.82 -7.20 -7.72
CA ARG A 183 -13.69 -8.67 -7.79
C ARG A 183 -13.36 -9.15 -9.21
N GLN A 184 -14.05 -8.65 -10.22
CA GLN A 184 -13.79 -8.98 -11.61
C GLN A 184 -12.35 -8.66 -12.04
N ALA A 185 -11.79 -7.54 -11.56
CA ALA A 185 -10.39 -7.24 -11.83
C ALA A 185 -9.45 -8.26 -11.19
N ILE A 186 -9.76 -8.76 -9.96
CA ILE A 186 -8.99 -9.84 -9.34
C ILE A 186 -9.08 -11.13 -10.16
N GLU A 187 -10.25 -11.47 -10.68
CA GLU A 187 -10.47 -12.65 -11.51
C GLU A 187 -9.62 -12.61 -12.79
N ASP A 188 -9.48 -11.44 -13.40
CA ASP A 188 -8.68 -11.24 -14.62
C ASP A 188 -7.17 -11.24 -14.37
N ILE A 189 -6.71 -10.64 -13.26
CA ILE A 189 -5.28 -10.41 -13.02
C ILE A 189 -4.68 -11.31 -11.94
N GLY A 190 -5.50 -12.04 -11.20
CA GLY A 190 -5.10 -12.88 -10.06
C GLY A 190 -4.82 -12.08 -8.78
N LEU A 191 -4.47 -12.79 -7.73
CA LEU A 191 -4.18 -12.28 -6.40
C LEU A 191 -2.86 -11.46 -6.35
N LEU A 192 -2.53 -10.93 -5.18
CA LEU A 192 -1.22 -10.31 -4.92
C LEU A 192 -0.10 -11.34 -5.12
N ASP A 193 1.03 -10.89 -5.65
CA ASP A 193 2.20 -11.75 -5.86
C ASP A 193 2.96 -11.95 -4.53
N GLU A 194 2.91 -13.14 -3.97
CA GLU A 194 3.44 -13.47 -2.64
C GLU A 194 4.99 -13.41 -2.55
N ARG A 195 5.68 -13.23 -3.68
CA ARG A 195 7.13 -12.96 -3.68
C ARG A 195 7.46 -11.61 -3.06
N PHE A 196 6.50 -10.67 -3.08
CA PHE A 196 6.58 -9.42 -2.35
C PHE A 196 6.13 -9.66 -0.90
N PHE A 197 7.08 -9.72 0.01
CA PHE A 197 6.78 -9.86 1.44
C PHE A 197 6.10 -8.59 1.98
N MET A 198 6.60 -7.43 1.57
CA MET A 198 6.10 -6.10 1.90
C MET A 198 6.70 -5.10 0.90
N TYR A 199 5.93 -4.11 0.49
CA TYR A 199 6.24 -3.11 -0.55
C TYR A 199 6.25 -3.67 -1.99
N GLY A 200 5.70 -2.88 -2.89
CA GLY A 200 5.70 -3.16 -4.33
C GLY A 200 4.60 -4.09 -4.82
N GLU A 201 3.91 -4.79 -3.93
CA GLU A 201 2.75 -5.62 -4.24
C GLU A 201 1.60 -4.81 -4.84
N GLU A 202 1.35 -3.62 -4.30
CA GLU A 202 0.32 -2.72 -4.81
C GLU A 202 0.70 -2.13 -6.17
N LEU A 203 1.99 -1.84 -6.38
CA LEU A 203 2.51 -1.42 -7.68
C LEU A 203 2.35 -2.53 -8.73
N ASP A 204 2.68 -3.76 -8.35
CA ASP A 204 2.52 -4.95 -9.21
C ASP A 204 1.05 -5.16 -9.59
N TRP A 205 0.16 -5.06 -8.60
CA TRP A 205 -1.28 -5.26 -8.82
C TRP A 205 -1.87 -4.19 -9.74
N CYS A 206 -1.57 -2.91 -9.47
CA CYS A 206 -1.98 -1.80 -10.31
C CYS A 206 -1.46 -1.92 -11.74
N LEU A 207 -0.19 -2.31 -11.93
CA LEU A 207 0.38 -2.48 -13.27
C LEU A 207 -0.27 -3.64 -14.02
N ARG A 208 -0.57 -4.76 -13.34
CA ARG A 208 -1.31 -5.89 -13.94
C ARG A 208 -2.72 -5.48 -14.32
N ALA A 209 -3.42 -4.73 -13.48
CA ALA A 209 -4.75 -4.21 -13.77
C ALA A 209 -4.74 -3.31 -15.02
N LYS A 210 -3.81 -2.36 -15.11
CA LYS A 210 -3.68 -1.50 -16.30
C LYS A 210 -3.36 -2.29 -17.57
N ARG A 211 -2.50 -3.30 -17.48
CA ARG A 211 -2.19 -4.18 -18.64
C ARG A 211 -3.37 -5.04 -19.09
N ALA A 212 -4.29 -5.34 -18.18
CA ALA A 212 -5.55 -6.03 -18.48
C ALA A 212 -6.67 -5.08 -18.98
N GLY A 213 -6.39 -3.76 -19.08
CA GLY A 213 -7.36 -2.77 -19.57
C GLY A 213 -8.22 -2.13 -18.47
N TRP A 214 -7.97 -2.43 -17.19
CA TRP A 214 -8.66 -1.79 -16.08
C TRP A 214 -8.09 -0.41 -15.76
N GLY A 215 -8.98 0.55 -15.46
CA GLY A 215 -8.58 1.85 -14.92
C GLY A 215 -8.04 1.75 -13.50
N VAL A 216 -7.00 2.54 -13.20
CA VAL A 216 -6.50 2.76 -11.83
C VAL A 216 -6.69 4.22 -11.50
N MET A 217 -7.50 4.54 -10.48
CA MET A 217 -7.96 5.88 -10.19
C MET A 217 -7.56 6.36 -8.80
N TYR A 218 -7.22 7.63 -8.70
CA TYR A 218 -7.15 8.37 -7.45
C TYR A 218 -8.45 9.18 -7.30
N HIS A 219 -9.16 8.98 -6.18
CA HIS A 219 -10.43 9.66 -5.88
C HIS A 219 -10.34 10.40 -4.54
N PRO A 220 -10.12 11.72 -4.55
CA PRO A 220 -9.82 12.49 -3.35
C PRO A 220 -11.02 12.80 -2.45
N GLU A 221 -12.26 12.60 -2.91
CA GLU A 221 -13.44 12.78 -2.06
C GLU A 221 -13.50 11.74 -0.93
N ALA A 222 -12.85 10.59 -1.12
CA ALA A 222 -12.57 9.66 -0.04
C ALA A 222 -11.23 10.03 0.61
N GLU A 223 -11.22 10.21 1.93
CA GLU A 223 -10.02 10.60 2.69
C GLU A 223 -9.75 9.65 3.87
N ILE A 224 -8.47 9.39 4.14
CA ILE A 224 -8.02 8.71 5.35
C ILE A 224 -6.85 9.46 5.99
N ILE A 225 -6.67 9.29 7.30
CA ILE A 225 -5.44 9.64 7.99
C ILE A 225 -4.61 8.36 8.15
N HIS A 226 -3.31 8.41 7.86
CA HIS A 226 -2.42 7.27 7.97
C HIS A 226 -1.21 7.62 8.85
N TYR A 227 -1.06 6.90 9.95
CA TYR A 227 0.02 7.05 10.96
C TYR A 227 1.35 6.45 10.48
N LYS A 228 1.68 6.67 9.26
CA LYS A 228 2.77 6.11 8.49
C LYS A 228 3.98 5.65 9.30
N GLY A 229 4.32 4.37 9.13
CA GLY A 229 5.57 3.80 9.63
C GLY A 229 5.50 3.20 11.04
N GLU A 230 4.37 3.25 11.72
CA GLU A 230 4.22 2.68 13.05
C GLU A 230 4.47 1.17 13.05
N SER A 231 3.88 0.45 12.10
CA SER A 231 4.08 -1.01 11.94
C SER A 231 5.53 -1.41 11.59
N THR A 232 6.36 -0.46 11.12
CA THR A 232 7.74 -0.72 10.70
C THR A 232 8.80 -0.24 11.69
N LYS A 233 8.41 0.54 12.71
CA LYS A 233 9.33 1.08 13.74
C LYS A 233 10.08 -0.03 14.46
N THR A 234 9.42 -1.14 14.76
CA THR A 234 9.98 -2.28 15.48
C THR A 234 11.03 -3.06 14.69
N ASN A 235 11.06 -2.95 13.34
CA ASN A 235 12.03 -3.68 12.51
C ASN A 235 12.45 -2.91 11.24
N SER A 236 12.93 -1.68 11.42
CA SER A 236 13.31 -0.77 10.34
C SER A 236 14.37 -1.35 9.38
N ARG A 237 15.28 -2.23 9.87
CA ARG A 237 16.29 -2.90 9.02
C ARG A 237 15.65 -3.91 8.07
N LYS A 238 14.76 -4.76 8.56
CA LYS A 238 14.03 -5.73 7.74
C LYS A 238 13.17 -5.00 6.71
N ALA A 239 12.47 -3.95 7.11
CA ALA A 239 11.65 -3.13 6.22
C ALA A 239 12.48 -2.51 5.08
N ALA A 240 13.68 -1.98 5.38
CA ALA A 240 14.57 -1.44 4.36
C ALA A 240 15.06 -2.52 3.37
N LEU A 241 15.44 -3.70 3.87
CA LEU A 241 15.84 -4.82 3.01
C LEU A 241 14.71 -5.27 2.09
N GLU A 242 13.49 -5.42 2.63
CA GLU A 242 12.31 -5.80 1.83
C GLU A 242 11.97 -4.73 0.79
N PHE A 243 12.15 -3.44 1.10
CA PHE A 243 11.95 -2.37 0.13
C PHE A 243 12.90 -2.49 -1.08
N TYR A 244 14.21 -2.73 -0.87
CA TYR A 244 15.15 -2.91 -1.97
C TYR A 244 14.95 -4.23 -2.70
N ARG A 245 14.58 -5.30 -1.99
CA ARG A 245 14.18 -6.56 -2.59
C ARG A 245 12.96 -6.39 -3.49
N ALA A 246 11.96 -5.63 -3.05
CA ALA A 246 10.78 -5.32 -3.84
C ALA A 246 11.12 -4.56 -5.12
N MET A 247 12.03 -3.56 -5.06
CA MET A 247 12.52 -2.85 -6.24
C MET A 247 13.17 -3.82 -7.26
N TYR A 248 14.02 -4.72 -6.79
CA TYR A 248 14.65 -5.74 -7.63
C TYR A 248 13.60 -6.67 -8.27
N LEU A 249 12.68 -7.21 -7.47
CA LEU A 249 11.63 -8.12 -7.93
C LEU A 249 10.72 -7.47 -8.96
N PHE A 250 10.31 -6.23 -8.69
CA PHE A 250 9.43 -5.46 -9.58
C PHE A 250 10.11 -5.22 -10.94
N HIS A 251 11.36 -4.74 -10.93
CA HIS A 251 12.12 -4.55 -12.17
C HIS A 251 12.30 -5.87 -12.92
N LYS A 252 12.73 -6.93 -12.23
CA LYS A 252 12.92 -8.27 -12.83
C LYS A 252 11.66 -8.80 -13.46
N LYS A 253 10.51 -8.63 -12.82
CA LYS A 253 9.21 -9.13 -13.30
C LYS A 253 8.69 -8.35 -14.50
N HIS A 254 8.78 -7.02 -14.46
CA HIS A 254 8.04 -6.17 -15.37
C HIS A 254 8.88 -5.50 -16.47
N PHE A 255 10.17 -5.30 -16.23
CA PHE A 255 11.02 -4.49 -17.12
C PHE A 255 12.29 -5.20 -17.61
N ALA A 256 12.77 -6.26 -16.94
CA ALA A 256 14.05 -6.85 -17.32
C ALA A 256 14.12 -7.33 -18.79
N LYS A 257 12.98 -7.67 -19.39
CA LYS A 257 12.91 -8.07 -20.81
C LYS A 257 12.99 -6.89 -21.78
N ASP A 258 12.67 -5.67 -21.31
CA ASP A 258 12.64 -4.46 -22.13
C ASP A 258 13.99 -3.75 -22.18
N TYR A 259 14.95 -4.19 -21.36
CA TYR A 259 16.29 -3.60 -21.25
C TYR A 259 17.38 -4.62 -21.57
N SER A 260 18.50 -4.15 -22.13
CA SER A 260 19.68 -4.99 -22.37
C SER A 260 20.30 -5.51 -21.07
N ALA A 261 21.02 -6.63 -21.14
CA ALA A 261 21.69 -7.22 -19.97
C ALA A 261 22.62 -6.25 -19.22
N PRO A 262 23.46 -5.42 -19.91
CA PRO A 262 24.28 -4.41 -19.24
C PRO A 262 23.45 -3.36 -18.50
N MET A 263 22.31 -2.93 -19.07
CA MET A 263 21.44 -1.95 -18.42
C MET A 263 20.76 -2.52 -17.19
N ASN A 264 20.29 -3.77 -17.26
CA ASN A 264 19.74 -4.47 -16.11
C ASN A 264 20.78 -4.63 -14.99
N LEU A 265 22.02 -4.99 -15.35
CA LEU A 265 23.12 -5.09 -14.39
C LEU A 265 23.39 -3.74 -13.71
N LEU A 266 23.45 -2.66 -14.47
CA LEU A 266 23.65 -1.29 -13.93
C LEU A 266 22.53 -0.93 -12.94
N PHE A 267 21.29 -1.25 -13.28
CA PHE A 267 20.13 -1.01 -12.39
C PHE A 267 20.23 -1.81 -11.08
N TYR A 268 20.60 -3.09 -11.16
CA TYR A 268 20.76 -3.95 -9.96
C TYR A 268 21.94 -3.50 -9.09
N VAL A 269 23.06 -3.10 -9.70
CA VAL A 269 24.18 -2.51 -8.97
C VAL A 269 23.75 -1.21 -8.28
N GLY A 270 22.98 -0.35 -8.95
CA GLY A 270 22.42 0.86 -8.36
C GLY A 270 21.56 0.57 -7.13
N ILE A 271 20.63 -0.39 -7.20
CA ILE A 271 19.83 -0.82 -6.05
C ILE A 271 20.74 -1.29 -4.91
N PHE A 272 21.72 -2.13 -5.22
CA PHE A 272 22.66 -2.68 -4.22
C PHE A 272 23.45 -1.57 -3.52
N LEU A 273 23.99 -0.60 -4.26
CA LEU A 273 24.76 0.51 -3.70
C LEU A 273 23.92 1.39 -2.76
N VAL A 274 22.66 1.68 -3.14
CA VAL A 274 21.75 2.45 -2.29
C VAL A 274 21.36 1.63 -1.04
N ALA A 275 21.09 0.34 -1.18
CA ALA A 275 20.83 -0.55 -0.06
C ALA A 275 22.00 -0.62 0.90
N PHE A 276 23.22 -0.76 0.38
CA PHE A 276 24.45 -0.81 1.17
C PHE A 276 24.74 0.50 1.89
N SER A 277 24.55 1.65 1.25
CA SER A 277 24.71 2.97 1.88
C SER A 277 23.73 3.18 3.01
N SER A 278 22.45 2.80 2.81
CA SER A 278 21.42 2.83 3.86
C SER A 278 21.78 1.94 5.04
N TRP A 279 22.29 0.74 4.78
CA TRP A 279 22.73 -0.19 5.82
C TRP A 279 23.90 0.35 6.66
N ARG A 280 24.88 1.01 6.03
CA ARG A 280 25.98 1.69 6.74
C ARG A 280 25.47 2.80 7.66
N CYS A 281 24.54 3.65 7.22
CA CYS A 281 23.95 4.68 8.07
C CYS A 281 23.31 4.10 9.33
N PHE A 282 22.63 2.95 9.25
CA PHE A 282 22.08 2.26 10.41
C PHE A 282 23.15 1.75 11.39
N LEU A 283 24.30 1.31 10.88
CA LEU A 283 25.42 0.85 11.75
C LEU A 283 26.08 2.01 12.51
N PHE A 284 26.16 3.20 11.91
CA PHE A 284 26.73 4.37 12.57
C PHE A 284 25.75 5.00 13.58
N SER A 285 24.46 5.05 13.27
CA SER A 285 23.42 5.59 14.16
C SER A 285 23.30 4.76 15.46
N SER A 286 23.43 3.43 15.40
CA SER A 286 23.36 2.56 16.57
C SER A 286 24.58 2.69 17.51
N LYS A 287 25.72 3.20 17.02
CA LYS A 287 26.93 3.42 17.84
C LYS A 287 26.92 4.76 18.59
N VAL A 288 26.11 5.73 18.16
CA VAL A 288 26.01 7.04 18.82
C VAL A 288 25.03 6.99 20.01
N GLY A 289 23.99 6.13 19.95
CA GLY A 289 23.02 5.96 21.06
C GLY A 289 23.51 5.10 22.24
N SER A 290 24.71 4.49 22.16
CA SER A 290 25.29 3.69 23.26
C SER A 290 26.35 4.43 24.08
N ARG A 291 26.48 5.75 23.90
CA ARG A 291 27.46 6.60 24.61
C ARG A 291 26.83 7.73 25.46
N THR A 292 25.53 7.60 25.78
CA THR A 292 24.89 8.51 26.75
C THR A 292 24.28 7.71 27.89
#